data_5d2f74862ba111dc48ff140392a85faf
#
_entry.id   5d2f74862ba111dc48ff140392a85faf
#
_cell.length_a   1.000
_cell.length_b   1.000
_cell.length_c   1.000
_cell.angle_alpha   90.00
_cell.angle_beta   90.00
_cell.angle_gamma   90.00
#
_symmetry.space_group_name_H-M   'P 1'
#
loop_
_entity.id
_entity.type
_entity.pdbx_description
1 polymer ?
#
loop_
_entity_poly.entity_id
_entity_poly.type
_entity_poly.pdbx_seq_one_letter_code
_entity_poly.pdbx_strand_id
1 'polypeptide(L)'
;ITEQGVLGKIRRVPLGVALCMGPFNYPLNETFTTLIPALMMGNTVVFKPAKYGVLLIEPLLDAFRQCFPAGVINVIYGRGRETVGALMQSGKVDVLAFIGTNKGASDLKRLHPKPHRLKAVLGLDAKNPAIVLPCADLAATAKEVIAGALAFNGQRCTALKIIFVPRSQASALLPLLAAQIDALKLAMPWQA
;
A
#
# COMPACT_ATOMS: atom_id res chain seq x y z
N ILE A 1 25.70 23.42 -2.89
CA ILE A 1 26.41 23.44 -4.20
C ILE A 1 26.71 24.88 -4.51
N THR A 2 27.96 25.17 -4.79
CA THR A 2 28.41 26.52 -5.22
C THR A 2 29.01 26.35 -6.62
N GLU A 3 28.47 27.06 -7.60
CA GLU A 3 28.97 27.04 -8.97
C GLU A 3 28.90 28.46 -9.52
N GLN A 4 29.99 28.93 -10.11
CA GLN A 4 30.12 30.28 -10.69
C GLN A 4 29.64 31.41 -9.76
N GLY A 5 29.92 31.32 -8.45
CA GLY A 5 29.50 32.31 -7.45
C GLY A 5 28.04 32.23 -7.01
N VAL A 6 27.27 31.26 -7.49
CA VAL A 6 25.88 31.01 -7.07
C VAL A 6 25.83 29.94 -6.01
N LEU A 7 25.26 30.25 -4.84
CA LEU A 7 25.03 29.29 -3.75
C LEU A 7 23.63 28.68 -3.86
N GLY A 8 23.54 27.39 -4.19
CA GLY A 8 22.30 26.63 -4.15
C GLY A 8 22.12 25.93 -2.80
N LYS A 9 21.02 26.23 -2.10
CA LYS A 9 20.65 25.58 -0.84
C LYS A 9 19.32 24.82 -1.00
N ILE A 10 19.35 23.50 -0.82
CA ILE A 10 18.16 22.65 -0.82
C ILE A 10 17.70 22.43 0.61
N ARG A 11 16.43 22.72 0.89
CA ARG A 11 15.79 22.44 2.18
C ARG A 11 14.53 21.61 1.97
N ARG A 12 14.31 20.64 2.86
CA ARG A 12 13.04 19.92 2.94
C ARG A 12 12.14 20.64 3.93
N VAL A 13 10.86 20.78 3.56
CA VAL A 13 9.86 21.49 4.38
C VAL A 13 8.55 20.68 4.38
N PRO A 14 7.68 20.86 5.39
CA PRO A 14 6.35 20.25 5.39
C PRO A 14 5.52 20.76 4.20
N LEU A 15 4.63 19.93 3.72
CA LEU A 15 3.68 20.25 2.65
C LEU A 15 2.35 20.77 3.20
N GLY A 16 2.00 20.40 4.44
CA GLY A 16 0.76 20.78 5.10
C GLY A 16 0.03 19.59 5.71
N VAL A 17 -1.22 19.37 5.32
CA VAL A 17 -2.09 18.29 5.81
C VAL A 17 -1.94 17.06 4.93
N ALA A 18 -1.46 15.95 5.50
CA ALA A 18 -1.38 14.67 4.84
C ALA A 18 -2.56 13.76 5.25
N LEU A 19 -3.33 13.28 4.28
CA LEU A 19 -4.32 12.23 4.49
C LEU A 19 -3.64 10.88 4.24
N CYS A 20 -3.41 10.11 5.30
CA CYS A 20 -2.77 8.79 5.24
C CYS A 20 -3.82 7.67 5.33
N MET A 21 -3.82 6.80 4.32
CA MET A 21 -4.75 5.67 4.22
C MET A 21 -3.98 4.41 3.81
N GLY A 22 -3.93 3.43 4.69
CA GLY A 22 -3.32 2.12 4.42
C GLY A 22 -4.29 1.07 3.91
N PRO A 23 -3.79 -0.03 3.36
CA PRO A 23 -4.59 -1.13 2.85
C PRO A 23 -5.03 -2.08 3.98
N PHE A 24 -6.03 -2.90 3.71
CA PHE A 24 -6.54 -3.87 4.69
C PHE A 24 -5.61 -5.06 4.93
N ASN A 25 -4.81 -5.41 3.94
CA ASN A 25 -3.93 -6.60 3.96
C ASN A 25 -2.60 -6.36 4.70
N TYR A 26 -2.18 -5.11 4.82
CA TYR A 26 -1.04 -4.66 5.63
C TYR A 26 -1.42 -3.39 6.41
N PRO A 27 -2.39 -3.50 7.35
CA PRO A 27 -3.04 -2.33 7.95
C PRO A 27 -2.11 -1.50 8.82
N LEU A 28 -1.07 -2.10 9.38
CA LEU A 28 -0.08 -1.40 10.19
C LEU A 28 1.12 -0.98 9.33
N ASN A 29 1.86 -1.95 8.77
CA ASN A 29 3.12 -1.70 8.08
C ASN A 29 2.98 -0.68 6.94
N GLU A 30 2.09 -0.95 5.99
CA GLU A 30 1.94 -0.08 4.81
C GLU A 30 1.37 1.31 5.16
N THR A 31 0.57 1.41 6.20
CA THR A 31 0.08 2.71 6.68
C THR A 31 1.22 3.52 7.26
N PHE A 32 2.07 2.90 8.08
CA PHE A 32 3.17 3.60 8.75
C PHE A 32 4.31 3.97 7.81
N THR A 33 4.45 3.31 6.66
CA THR A 33 5.41 3.73 5.62
C THR A 33 5.12 5.13 5.06
N THR A 34 3.88 5.59 5.14
CA THR A 34 3.50 6.95 4.72
C THR A 34 3.32 7.90 5.90
N LEU A 35 2.78 7.43 7.01
CA LEU A 35 2.51 8.22 8.20
C LEU A 35 3.80 8.71 8.88
N ILE A 36 4.78 7.83 9.08
CA ILE A 36 6.05 8.19 9.73
C ILE A 36 6.78 9.29 8.95
N PRO A 37 7.05 9.14 7.64
CA PRO A 37 7.71 10.20 6.88
C PRO A 37 6.92 11.51 6.86
N ALA A 38 5.59 11.46 6.81
CA ALA A 38 4.77 12.68 6.86
C ALA A 38 5.01 13.45 8.16
N LEU A 39 4.99 12.77 9.30
CA LEU A 39 5.26 13.36 10.61
C LEU A 39 6.70 13.86 10.76
N MET A 40 7.69 13.05 10.35
CA MET A 40 9.10 13.41 10.41
C MET A 40 9.43 14.66 9.59
N MET A 41 8.67 14.91 8.53
CA MET A 41 8.79 16.12 7.71
C MET A 41 8.00 17.31 8.26
N GLY A 42 7.35 17.19 9.43
CA GLY A 42 6.61 18.27 10.08
C GLY A 42 5.20 18.49 9.52
N ASN A 43 4.64 17.55 8.78
CA ASN A 43 3.24 17.63 8.33
C ASN A 43 2.29 17.28 9.48
N THR A 44 1.08 17.81 9.43
CA THR A 44 -0.04 17.28 10.22
C THR A 44 -0.71 16.15 9.44
N VAL A 45 -1.26 15.18 10.17
CA VAL A 45 -1.81 13.97 9.57
C VAL A 45 -3.26 13.76 9.96
N VAL A 46 -4.10 13.51 8.98
CA VAL A 46 -5.37 12.83 9.15
C VAL A 46 -5.17 11.37 8.76
N PHE A 47 -5.31 10.49 9.73
CA PHE A 47 -5.09 9.07 9.56
C PHE A 47 -6.41 8.31 9.54
N LYS A 48 -6.66 7.57 8.47
CA LYS A 48 -7.82 6.70 8.35
C LYS A 48 -7.39 5.23 8.28
N PRO A 49 -7.57 4.45 9.36
CA PRO A 49 -7.30 3.01 9.35
C PRO A 49 -8.15 2.27 8.32
N ALA A 50 -7.63 1.18 7.81
CA ALA A 50 -8.40 0.26 6.97
C ALA A 50 -9.56 -0.37 7.76
N LYS A 51 -10.63 -0.76 7.04
CA LYS A 51 -11.81 -1.40 7.65
C LYS A 51 -11.44 -2.65 8.46
N TYR A 52 -10.60 -3.50 7.89
CA TYR A 52 -10.06 -4.66 8.57
C TYR A 52 -8.72 -4.27 9.21
N GLY A 53 -8.52 -4.64 10.46
CA GLY A 53 -7.35 -4.24 11.24
C GLY A 53 -7.49 -2.87 11.92
N VAL A 54 -8.70 -2.28 11.97
CA VAL A 54 -8.96 -0.99 12.62
C VAL A 54 -8.57 -1.00 14.10
N LEU A 55 -8.76 -2.11 14.80
CA LEU A 55 -8.42 -2.28 16.23
C LEU A 55 -6.91 -2.30 16.49
N LEU A 56 -6.07 -2.53 15.49
CA LEU A 56 -4.61 -2.47 15.64
C LEU A 56 -4.11 -1.07 16.04
N ILE A 57 -4.90 -0.05 15.78
CA ILE A 57 -4.52 1.35 16.04
C ILE A 57 -4.94 1.80 17.43
N GLU A 58 -5.93 1.15 18.03
CA GLU A 58 -6.46 1.52 19.35
C GLU A 58 -5.37 1.63 20.42
N PRO A 59 -4.45 0.66 20.60
CA PRO A 59 -3.37 0.76 21.59
C PRO A 59 -2.41 1.93 21.37
N LEU A 60 -2.37 2.49 20.14
CA LEU A 60 -1.47 3.58 19.79
C LEU A 60 -2.09 4.97 20.03
N LEU A 61 -3.41 5.05 20.25
CA LEU A 61 -4.09 6.34 20.40
C LEU A 61 -3.58 7.14 21.58
N ASP A 62 -3.36 6.48 22.72
CA ASP A 62 -2.83 7.14 23.91
C ASP A 62 -1.37 7.58 23.72
N ALA A 63 -0.56 6.74 23.07
CA ALA A 63 0.81 7.12 22.72
C ALA A 63 0.84 8.34 21.77
N PHE A 64 -0.04 8.39 20.78
CA PHE A 64 -0.15 9.56 19.90
C PHE A 64 -0.55 10.82 20.68
N ARG A 65 -1.51 10.70 21.61
CA ARG A 65 -1.95 11.83 22.44
C ARG A 65 -0.86 12.34 23.36
N GLN A 66 -0.03 11.45 23.91
CA GLN A 66 1.04 11.82 24.84
C GLN A 66 2.30 12.36 24.14
N CYS A 67 2.61 11.84 22.95
CA CYS A 67 3.86 12.14 22.26
C CYS A 67 3.76 13.29 21.25
N PHE A 68 2.55 13.65 20.81
CA PHE A 68 2.36 14.68 19.79
C PHE A 68 1.46 15.80 20.30
N PRO A 69 1.73 17.06 19.89
CA PRO A 69 0.82 18.16 20.15
C PRO A 69 -0.57 17.91 19.56
N ALA A 70 -1.60 18.48 20.20
CA ALA A 70 -2.98 18.35 19.72
C ALA A 70 -3.10 18.83 18.26
N GLY A 71 -3.79 18.03 17.42
CA GLY A 71 -4.01 18.32 16.01
C GLY A 71 -2.91 17.84 15.06
N VAL A 72 -1.76 17.38 15.57
CA VAL A 72 -0.69 16.83 14.70
C VAL A 72 -1.10 15.49 14.10
N ILE A 73 -1.66 14.58 14.89
CA ILE A 73 -2.22 13.30 14.42
C ILE A 73 -3.70 13.27 14.78
N ASN A 74 -4.54 13.09 13.76
CA ASN A 74 -5.99 12.98 13.92
C ASN A 74 -6.44 11.65 13.30
N VAL A 75 -6.96 10.74 14.09
CA VAL A 75 -7.46 9.45 13.62
C VAL A 75 -8.96 9.55 13.37
N ILE A 76 -9.40 9.15 12.18
CA ILE A 76 -10.81 9.13 11.80
C ILE A 76 -11.27 7.73 11.48
N TYR A 77 -12.46 7.39 11.96
CA TYR A 77 -13.13 6.12 11.70
C TYR A 77 -14.36 6.33 10.83
N GLY A 78 -14.86 5.25 10.24
CA GLY A 78 -16.06 5.27 9.42
C GLY A 78 -15.82 4.80 7.99
N ARG A 79 -16.90 4.80 7.20
CA ARG A 79 -16.87 4.40 5.80
C ARG A 79 -16.10 5.42 4.97
N GLY A 80 -15.14 4.95 4.15
CA GLY A 80 -14.28 5.84 3.37
C GLY A 80 -15.05 6.81 2.46
N ARG A 81 -16.15 6.37 1.86
CA ARG A 81 -16.98 7.25 1.00
C ARG A 81 -17.60 8.42 1.75
N GLU A 82 -17.96 8.22 3.00
CA GLU A 82 -18.62 9.23 3.84
C GLU A 82 -17.60 10.19 4.44
N THR A 83 -16.51 9.66 4.98
CA THR A 83 -15.53 10.46 5.73
C THR A 83 -14.48 11.10 4.81
N VAL A 84 -13.85 10.29 3.95
CA VAL A 84 -12.73 10.75 3.12
C VAL A 84 -13.19 11.62 1.96
N GLY A 85 -14.40 11.34 1.42
CA GLY A 85 -14.99 12.17 0.38
C GLY A 85 -15.12 13.62 0.83
N ALA A 86 -15.69 13.86 2.01
CA ALA A 86 -15.83 15.20 2.58
C ALA A 86 -14.48 15.89 2.82
N LEU A 87 -13.48 15.13 3.32
CA LEU A 87 -12.13 15.66 3.50
C LEU A 87 -11.50 16.13 2.20
N MET A 88 -11.57 15.31 1.15
CA MET A 88 -11.03 15.68 -0.16
C MET A 88 -11.75 16.88 -0.76
N GLN A 89 -13.09 16.93 -0.69
CA GLN A 89 -13.90 18.05 -1.17
C GLN A 89 -13.63 19.36 -0.43
N SER A 90 -13.16 19.29 0.82
CA SER A 90 -12.80 20.50 1.58
C SER A 90 -11.65 21.31 0.95
N GLY A 91 -10.82 20.66 0.11
CA GLY A 91 -9.63 21.26 -0.48
C GLY A 91 -8.53 21.61 0.51
N LYS A 92 -8.60 21.06 1.75
CA LYS A 92 -7.63 21.30 2.83
C LYS A 92 -6.59 20.16 2.95
N VAL A 93 -6.69 19.11 2.14
CA VAL A 93 -5.69 18.05 2.06
C VAL A 93 -4.63 18.46 1.05
N ASP A 94 -3.39 18.57 1.49
CA ASP A 94 -2.25 18.91 0.63
C ASP A 94 -1.55 17.67 0.06
N VAL A 95 -1.59 16.56 0.81
CA VAL A 95 -0.99 15.27 0.42
C VAL A 95 -2.00 14.15 0.59
N LEU A 96 -2.26 13.41 -0.47
CA LEU A 96 -2.98 12.15 -0.43
C LEU A 96 -1.96 11.01 -0.44
N ALA A 97 -1.71 10.37 0.70
CA ALA A 97 -0.92 9.16 0.83
C ALA A 97 -1.87 7.95 0.92
N PHE A 98 -2.04 7.26 -0.19
CA PHE A 98 -3.07 6.23 -0.34
C PHE A 98 -2.48 4.94 -0.91
N ILE A 99 -2.73 3.83 -0.23
CA ILE A 99 -2.40 2.49 -0.71
C ILE A 99 -3.70 1.71 -0.83
N GLY A 100 -4.03 1.31 -2.06
CA GLY A 100 -5.30 0.66 -2.38
C GLY A 100 -5.55 0.52 -3.87
N THR A 101 -6.82 0.61 -4.30
CA THR A 101 -7.20 0.39 -5.69
C THR A 101 -6.99 1.63 -6.57
N ASN A 102 -6.68 1.42 -7.86
CA ASN A 102 -6.64 2.47 -8.89
C ASN A 102 -7.92 3.29 -8.93
N LYS A 103 -9.08 2.61 -8.85
CA LYS A 103 -10.37 3.28 -8.83
C LYS A 103 -10.50 4.22 -7.64
N GLY A 104 -10.15 3.74 -6.44
CA GLY A 104 -10.22 4.53 -5.20
C GLY A 104 -9.34 5.78 -5.28
N ALA A 105 -8.09 5.65 -5.74
CA ALA A 105 -7.19 6.78 -5.92
C ALA A 105 -7.74 7.81 -6.91
N SER A 106 -8.26 7.36 -8.05
CA SER A 106 -8.83 8.22 -9.08
C SER A 106 -10.08 8.96 -8.57
N ASP A 107 -10.95 8.26 -7.84
CA ASP A 107 -12.16 8.86 -7.28
C ASP A 107 -11.80 9.94 -6.25
N LEU A 108 -10.86 9.66 -5.34
CA LEU A 108 -10.40 10.63 -4.34
C LEU A 108 -9.75 11.87 -4.97
N LYS A 109 -8.88 11.69 -5.95
CA LYS A 109 -8.24 12.81 -6.65
C LYS A 109 -9.25 13.73 -7.35
N ARG A 110 -10.31 13.15 -7.96
CA ARG A 110 -11.36 13.93 -8.63
C ARG A 110 -12.19 14.78 -7.67
N LEU A 111 -12.33 14.35 -6.42
CA LEU A 111 -13.08 15.09 -5.41
C LEU A 111 -12.35 16.36 -4.93
N HIS A 112 -11.03 16.44 -5.12
CA HIS A 112 -10.27 17.58 -4.63
C HIS A 112 -10.46 18.81 -5.53
N PRO A 113 -10.95 19.96 -5.00
CA PRO A 113 -11.29 21.14 -5.82
C PRO A 113 -10.06 21.85 -6.40
N LYS A 114 -8.86 21.55 -5.90
CA LYS A 114 -7.59 22.16 -6.34
C LYS A 114 -6.58 21.05 -6.71
N PRO A 115 -6.81 20.25 -7.79
CA PRO A 115 -5.98 19.09 -8.10
C PRO A 115 -4.51 19.46 -8.40
N HIS A 116 -4.25 20.67 -8.87
CA HIS A 116 -2.89 21.19 -9.13
C HIS A 116 -2.07 21.41 -7.83
N ARG A 117 -2.71 21.52 -6.67
CA ARG A 117 -2.04 21.65 -5.36
C ARG A 117 -1.88 20.32 -4.65
N LEU A 118 -2.71 19.35 -4.95
CA LEU A 118 -2.69 18.04 -4.31
C LEU A 118 -1.45 17.25 -4.73
N LYS A 119 -0.61 16.89 -3.79
CA LYS A 119 0.44 15.88 -3.99
C LYS A 119 -0.15 14.50 -3.73
N ALA A 120 0.18 13.52 -4.56
CA ALA A 120 -0.32 12.16 -4.41
C ALA A 120 0.85 11.17 -4.31
N VAL A 121 0.90 10.44 -3.19
CA VAL A 121 1.79 9.31 -2.94
C VAL A 121 0.91 8.07 -2.98
N LEU A 122 1.03 7.27 -4.04
CA LEU A 122 0.07 6.21 -4.35
C LEU A 122 0.78 4.85 -4.47
N GLY A 123 0.34 3.88 -3.69
CA GLY A 123 0.63 2.46 -3.88
C GLY A 123 -0.64 1.77 -4.38
N LEU A 124 -0.65 1.33 -5.63
CA LEU A 124 -1.88 0.88 -6.29
C LEU A 124 -1.81 -0.59 -6.71
N ASP A 125 -2.91 -1.08 -7.32
CA ASP A 125 -3.01 -2.44 -7.82
C ASP A 125 -1.85 -2.80 -8.77
N ALA A 126 -1.38 -4.04 -8.68
CA ALA A 126 -0.32 -4.57 -9.52
C ALA A 126 -0.75 -5.82 -10.29
N LYS A 127 -0.10 -6.05 -11.42
CA LYS A 127 -0.20 -7.25 -12.25
C LYS A 127 1.19 -7.88 -12.39
N ASN A 128 1.73 -8.37 -11.27
CA ASN A 128 3.10 -8.88 -11.20
C ASN A 128 3.24 -10.15 -12.04
N PRO A 129 4.11 -10.17 -13.06
CA PRO A 129 4.36 -11.34 -13.87
C PRO A 129 5.47 -12.21 -13.28
N ALA A 130 5.39 -13.52 -13.53
CA ALA A 130 6.52 -14.44 -13.50
C ALA A 130 6.91 -14.75 -14.96
N ILE A 131 8.19 -14.68 -15.28
CA ILE A 131 8.72 -15.02 -16.61
C ILE A 131 9.61 -16.26 -16.47
N VAL A 132 9.16 -17.38 -17.05
CA VAL A 132 9.89 -18.65 -17.01
C VAL A 132 10.82 -18.71 -18.22
N LEU A 133 12.11 -18.82 -17.97
CA LEU A 133 13.11 -18.94 -19.03
C LEU A 133 13.19 -20.39 -19.57
N PRO A 134 13.63 -20.59 -20.82
CA PRO A 134 13.75 -21.95 -21.38
C PRO A 134 14.69 -22.90 -20.62
N CYS A 135 15.66 -22.35 -19.88
CA CYS A 135 16.61 -23.12 -19.07
C CYS A 135 16.17 -23.29 -17.59
N ALA A 136 14.97 -22.82 -17.23
CA ALA A 136 14.51 -22.90 -15.85
C ALA A 136 14.19 -24.34 -15.42
N ASP A 137 14.53 -24.68 -14.17
CA ASP A 137 14.03 -25.91 -13.52
C ASP A 137 12.54 -25.73 -13.24
N LEU A 138 11.71 -26.59 -13.84
CA LEU A 138 10.26 -26.46 -13.75
C LEU A 138 9.71 -26.83 -12.36
N ALA A 139 10.36 -27.76 -11.64
CA ALA A 139 9.93 -28.13 -10.30
C ALA A 139 10.19 -27.00 -9.29
N ALA A 140 11.38 -26.42 -9.32
CA ALA A 140 11.70 -25.23 -8.55
C ALA A 140 10.80 -24.04 -8.95
N THR A 141 10.58 -23.83 -10.24
CA THR A 141 9.70 -22.80 -10.76
C THR A 141 8.27 -22.93 -10.22
N ALA A 142 7.70 -24.14 -10.23
CA ALA A 142 6.36 -24.38 -9.72
C ALA A 142 6.25 -24.02 -8.23
N LYS A 143 7.23 -24.42 -7.42
CA LYS A 143 7.29 -24.11 -5.99
C LYS A 143 7.33 -22.59 -5.74
N GLU A 144 8.23 -21.89 -6.42
CA GLU A 144 8.39 -20.42 -6.26
C GLU A 144 7.17 -19.64 -6.76
N VAL A 145 6.57 -20.08 -7.88
CA VAL A 145 5.37 -19.44 -8.42
C VAL A 145 4.19 -19.60 -7.47
N ILE A 146 3.96 -20.79 -6.90
CA ILE A 146 2.86 -21.02 -5.95
C ILE A 146 3.10 -20.23 -4.66
N ALA A 147 4.31 -20.24 -4.12
CA ALA A 147 4.65 -19.41 -2.96
C ALA A 147 4.44 -17.92 -3.24
N GLY A 148 4.87 -17.43 -4.40
CA GLY A 148 4.72 -16.05 -4.81
C GLY A 148 3.27 -15.62 -5.10
N ALA A 149 2.42 -16.56 -5.57
CA ALA A 149 1.03 -16.27 -5.90
C ALA A 149 0.09 -16.40 -4.70
N LEU A 150 0.28 -17.40 -3.84
CA LEU A 150 -0.69 -17.80 -2.82
C LEU A 150 -0.30 -17.47 -1.39
N ALA A 151 0.93 -17.01 -1.11
CA ALA A 151 1.28 -16.50 0.20
C ALA A 151 0.28 -15.41 0.63
N PHE A 152 -0.15 -15.43 1.91
CA PHE A 152 -1.22 -14.57 2.43
C PHE A 152 -2.54 -14.67 1.65
N ASN A 153 -2.89 -15.85 1.17
CA ASN A 153 -4.06 -16.10 0.32
C ASN A 153 -4.06 -15.23 -0.97
N GLY A 154 -2.88 -14.91 -1.49
CA GLY A 154 -2.74 -14.02 -2.66
C GLY A 154 -3.13 -12.56 -2.42
N GLN A 155 -3.42 -12.17 -1.18
CA GLN A 155 -3.85 -10.82 -0.82
C GLN A 155 -2.67 -9.87 -0.60
N ARG A 156 -1.74 -9.84 -1.55
CA ARG A 156 -0.56 -8.97 -1.56
C ARG A 156 -0.49 -8.19 -2.87
N CYS A 157 -0.09 -6.92 -2.80
CA CYS A 157 0.24 -6.15 -3.99
C CYS A 157 1.37 -6.80 -4.81
N THR A 158 2.30 -7.48 -4.13
CA THR A 158 3.44 -8.19 -4.73
C THR A 158 3.13 -9.63 -5.15
N ALA A 159 1.92 -10.17 -4.90
CA ALA A 159 1.57 -11.53 -5.32
C ALA A 159 1.59 -11.65 -6.86
N LEU A 160 2.10 -12.78 -7.35
CA LEU A 160 2.10 -13.08 -8.78
C LEU A 160 0.67 -13.20 -9.32
N LYS A 161 0.41 -12.63 -10.49
CA LYS A 161 -0.91 -12.59 -11.13
C LYS A 161 -0.94 -13.25 -12.49
N ILE A 162 0.22 -13.42 -13.12
CA ILE A 162 0.35 -13.99 -14.46
C ILE A 162 1.69 -14.70 -14.59
N ILE A 163 1.71 -15.77 -15.36
CA ILE A 163 2.92 -16.53 -15.67
C ILE A 163 3.11 -16.55 -17.18
N PHE A 164 4.24 -16.05 -17.64
CA PHE A 164 4.69 -16.19 -19.02
C PHE A 164 5.66 -17.36 -19.10
N VAL A 165 5.31 -18.38 -19.88
CA VAL A 165 6.08 -19.61 -20.03
C VAL A 165 6.23 -19.97 -21.50
N PRO A 166 7.39 -20.49 -21.97
CA PRO A 166 7.54 -20.99 -23.32
C PRO A 166 6.48 -22.07 -23.62
N ARG A 167 5.88 -22.03 -24.83
CA ARG A 167 4.83 -22.98 -25.22
C ARG A 167 5.26 -24.45 -25.05
N SER A 168 6.52 -24.75 -25.35
CA SER A 168 7.11 -26.07 -25.20
C SER A 168 7.15 -26.62 -23.76
N GLN A 169 7.13 -25.74 -22.77
CA GLN A 169 7.21 -26.09 -21.36
C GLN A 169 5.85 -25.99 -20.63
N ALA A 170 4.85 -25.40 -21.25
CA ALA A 170 3.55 -25.19 -20.60
C ALA A 170 2.89 -26.50 -20.14
N SER A 171 2.89 -27.53 -20.99
CA SER A 171 2.31 -28.87 -20.67
C SER A 171 3.04 -29.58 -19.54
N ALA A 172 4.34 -29.33 -19.36
CA ALA A 172 5.14 -29.93 -18.29
C ALA A 172 5.00 -29.10 -16.96
N LEU A 173 4.84 -27.79 -17.05
CA LEU A 173 4.71 -26.93 -15.86
C LEU A 173 3.33 -27.03 -15.19
N LEU A 174 2.25 -27.15 -15.97
CA LEU A 174 0.88 -27.16 -15.46
C LEU A 174 0.61 -28.24 -14.39
N PRO A 175 0.98 -29.52 -14.60
CA PRO A 175 0.77 -30.54 -13.57
C PRO A 175 1.60 -30.33 -12.32
N LEU A 176 2.79 -29.72 -12.43
CA LEU A 176 3.62 -29.37 -11.28
C LEU A 176 2.97 -28.25 -10.45
N LEU A 177 2.39 -27.25 -11.09
CA LEU A 177 1.62 -26.20 -10.41
C LEU A 177 0.39 -26.80 -9.71
N ALA A 178 -0.37 -27.65 -10.39
CA ALA A 178 -1.54 -28.31 -9.81
C ALA A 178 -1.17 -29.11 -8.57
N ALA A 179 -0.13 -29.95 -8.63
CA ALA A 179 0.34 -30.71 -7.49
C ALA A 179 0.76 -29.85 -6.30
N GLN A 180 1.38 -28.69 -6.54
CA GLN A 180 1.71 -27.74 -5.46
C GLN A 180 0.45 -27.11 -4.83
N ILE A 181 -0.58 -26.84 -5.63
CA ILE A 181 -1.86 -26.30 -5.14
C ILE A 181 -2.59 -27.35 -4.30
N ASP A 182 -2.68 -28.60 -4.81
CA ASP A 182 -3.36 -29.70 -4.11
C ASP A 182 -2.70 -30.06 -2.78
N ALA A 183 -1.40 -29.80 -2.64
CA ALA A 183 -0.66 -30.01 -1.41
C ALA A 183 -0.89 -28.90 -0.35
N LEU A 184 -1.58 -27.79 -0.69
CA LEU A 184 -1.84 -26.72 0.26
C LEU A 184 -2.84 -27.15 1.32
N LYS A 185 -2.50 -26.90 2.58
CA LYS A 185 -3.42 -27.12 3.71
C LYS A 185 -4.39 -25.95 3.81
N LEU A 186 -5.67 -26.21 3.66
CA LEU A 186 -6.73 -25.25 3.90
C LEU A 186 -7.16 -25.33 5.37
N ALA A 187 -6.83 -24.33 6.15
CA ALA A 187 -7.14 -24.27 7.58
C ALA A 187 -7.25 -22.81 8.05
N MET A 188 -7.88 -22.62 9.21
CA MET A 188 -7.83 -21.32 9.88
C MET A 188 -6.42 -21.10 10.45
N PRO A 189 -5.92 -19.83 10.55
CA PRO A 189 -4.55 -19.55 10.99
C PRO A 189 -4.15 -20.16 12.33
N TRP A 190 -5.14 -20.36 13.22
CA TRP A 190 -4.94 -20.98 14.54
C TRP A 190 -5.03 -22.51 14.52
N GLN A 191 -5.22 -23.14 13.37
CA GLN A 191 -5.29 -24.59 13.18
C GLN A 191 -4.07 -25.12 12.40
N ALA A 192 -3.11 -24.23 12.09
CA ALA A 192 -1.94 -24.58 11.30
C ALA A 192 -0.83 -25.23 12.14
#